data_774f81143d0ea83a098f8bef4920e5f8
#
_entry.id   774f81143d0ea83a098f8bef4920e5f8
#
_cell.length_a   1.000
_cell.length_b   1.000
_cell.length_c   1.000
_cell.angle_alpha   90.00
_cell.angle_beta   90.00
_cell.angle_gamma   90.00
#
_symmetry.space_group_name_H-M   'P 1'
#
loop_
_entity.id
_entity.type
_entity.pdbx_description
1 polymer ?
#
loop_
_entity_poly.entity_id
_entity_poly.type
_entity_poly.pdbx_seq_one_letter_code
_entity_poly.pdbx_strand_id
1 'polypeptide(L)'
;MKKDEVLYKLRSSSPDERYEAAKFLAGEQIPMLESELNISFEKESVGYIKKTLSIAITRLKSSVPNQTEPDQILQSKDQSSFINGMNEMASVFLHELEPVVGRIAYTARKEITSFDESETSRHIEKLRSIIQAITELRQVHKSKNTEEINIESYLSRLIDSEFLDEANSITLSGNKNVNCVCDGNLLGLAVINGIRNSLEACSGYQSKPSLVIRWGETNVDWYICVVDNGIGLSIPVDELKKRSVSTKINHLGYGLLIINNAMERIDGHWTLENDAAEGANLTLRWNK
;
A
#
# COMPACT_ATOMS: atom_id res chain seq x y z
N MET A 1 -5.70 -26.61 11.36
CA MET A 1 -5.99 -26.35 12.80
C MET A 1 -7.21 -27.14 13.23
N LYS A 2 -7.25 -27.58 14.50
CA LYS A 2 -8.45 -28.20 15.08
C LYS A 2 -9.45 -27.09 15.48
N LYS A 3 -10.76 -27.42 15.51
CA LYS A 3 -11.84 -26.45 15.81
C LYS A 3 -11.60 -25.68 17.12
N ASP A 4 -11.24 -26.38 18.17
CA ASP A 4 -11.02 -25.77 19.51
C ASP A 4 -9.81 -24.82 19.53
N GLU A 5 -8.78 -25.13 18.76
CA GLU A 5 -7.60 -24.28 18.55
C GLU A 5 -7.95 -23.00 17.80
N VAL A 6 -8.80 -23.10 16.78
CA VAL A 6 -9.28 -21.93 16.01
C VAL A 6 -10.07 -20.98 16.92
N LEU A 7 -11.00 -21.52 17.71
CA LEU A 7 -11.80 -20.74 18.66
C LEU A 7 -10.93 -20.08 19.74
N TYR A 8 -9.92 -20.78 20.22
CA TYR A 8 -8.97 -20.23 21.18
C TYR A 8 -8.21 -19.06 20.58
N LYS A 9 -7.64 -19.22 19.39
CA LYS A 9 -6.88 -18.18 18.69
C LYS A 9 -7.74 -16.97 18.30
N LEU A 10 -9.00 -17.16 17.88
CA LEU A 10 -9.92 -16.06 17.58
C LEU A 10 -10.20 -15.14 18.79
N ARG A 11 -10.08 -15.68 19.99
CA ARG A 11 -10.33 -14.96 21.25
C ARG A 11 -9.04 -14.47 21.93
N SER A 12 -7.88 -14.70 21.30
CA SER A 12 -6.59 -14.31 21.86
C SER A 12 -6.43 -12.79 21.95
N SER A 13 -5.68 -12.32 22.93
CA SER A 13 -5.24 -10.92 23.00
C SER A 13 -4.21 -10.57 21.92
N SER A 14 -3.46 -11.57 21.39
CA SER A 14 -2.49 -11.40 20.33
C SER A 14 -3.16 -11.19 18.96
N PRO A 15 -2.91 -10.07 18.26
CA PRO A 15 -3.40 -9.86 16.90
C PRO A 15 -2.92 -10.93 15.91
N ASP A 16 -1.68 -11.42 16.07
CA ASP A 16 -1.10 -12.44 15.18
C ASP A 16 -1.84 -13.78 15.29
N GLU A 17 -2.20 -14.21 16.50
CA GLU A 17 -2.98 -15.43 16.70
C GLU A 17 -4.40 -15.30 16.16
N ARG A 18 -5.04 -14.15 16.35
CA ARG A 18 -6.37 -13.89 15.77
C ARG A 18 -6.33 -13.86 14.24
N TYR A 19 -5.27 -13.28 13.66
CA TYR A 19 -5.07 -13.26 12.22
C TYR A 19 -4.86 -14.65 11.64
N GLU A 20 -4.02 -15.48 12.27
CA GLU A 20 -3.79 -16.86 11.85
C GLU A 20 -5.09 -17.68 11.84
N ALA A 21 -5.93 -17.52 12.86
CA ALA A 21 -7.24 -18.16 12.92
C ALA A 21 -8.20 -17.64 11.83
N ALA A 22 -8.23 -16.33 11.59
CA ALA A 22 -9.04 -15.71 10.55
C ALA A 22 -8.62 -16.19 9.16
N LYS A 23 -7.31 -16.29 8.89
CA LYS A 23 -6.76 -16.80 7.63
C LYS A 23 -7.10 -18.26 7.41
N PHE A 24 -6.96 -19.10 8.43
CA PHE A 24 -7.37 -20.51 8.36
C PHE A 24 -8.85 -20.65 7.99
N LEU A 25 -9.72 -19.87 8.63
CA LEU A 25 -11.17 -19.88 8.35
C LEU A 25 -11.52 -19.28 6.95
N ALA A 26 -10.70 -18.40 6.44
CA ALA A 26 -10.86 -17.89 5.07
C ALA A 26 -10.45 -18.93 4.02
N GLY A 27 -9.54 -19.87 4.34
CA GLY A 27 -9.13 -20.98 3.49
C GLY A 27 -10.05 -22.20 3.58
N GLU A 28 -10.53 -22.50 4.78
CA GLU A 28 -11.32 -23.68 5.11
C GLU A 28 -12.76 -23.30 5.45
N GLN A 29 -13.71 -23.85 4.69
CA GLN A 29 -15.14 -23.61 4.91
C GLN A 29 -15.65 -24.51 6.06
N ILE A 30 -15.84 -23.95 7.24
CA ILE A 30 -16.34 -24.67 8.43
C ILE A 30 -17.69 -24.06 8.84
N PRO A 31 -18.84 -24.53 8.30
CA PRO A 31 -20.16 -23.94 8.54
C PRO A 31 -20.57 -23.87 10.01
N MET A 32 -20.07 -24.79 10.84
CA MET A 32 -20.36 -24.83 12.27
C MET A 32 -19.77 -23.65 13.06
N LEU A 33 -18.92 -22.82 12.46
CA LEU A 33 -18.27 -21.67 13.10
C LEU A 33 -18.81 -20.32 12.63
N GLU A 34 -19.89 -20.28 11.86
CA GLU A 34 -20.46 -19.02 11.31
C GLU A 34 -20.85 -18.02 12.41
N SER A 35 -21.49 -18.49 13.49
CA SER A 35 -21.85 -17.62 14.62
C SER A 35 -20.65 -17.01 15.33
N GLU A 36 -19.60 -17.80 15.54
CA GLU A 36 -18.37 -17.35 16.20
C GLU A 36 -17.57 -16.39 15.31
N LEU A 37 -17.58 -16.63 13.98
CA LEU A 37 -16.99 -15.72 12.99
C LEU A 37 -17.66 -14.34 13.01
N ASN A 38 -19.00 -14.29 13.04
CA ASN A 38 -19.74 -13.03 13.10
C ASN A 38 -19.44 -12.28 14.42
N ILE A 39 -19.42 -12.99 15.55
CA ILE A 39 -19.08 -12.39 16.86
C ILE A 39 -17.63 -11.84 16.85
N SER A 40 -16.69 -12.59 16.29
CA SER A 40 -15.29 -12.16 16.19
C SER A 40 -15.15 -10.96 15.26
N PHE A 41 -15.86 -10.93 14.14
CA PHE A 41 -15.89 -9.81 13.21
C PHE A 41 -16.41 -8.52 13.86
N GLU A 42 -17.49 -8.59 14.62
CA GLU A 42 -18.05 -7.42 15.33
C GLU A 42 -17.11 -6.85 16.39
N LYS A 43 -16.39 -7.73 17.09
CA LYS A 43 -15.47 -7.34 18.17
C LYS A 43 -14.08 -6.93 17.70
N GLU A 44 -13.71 -7.28 16.45
CA GLU A 44 -12.36 -7.05 15.96
C GLU A 44 -12.16 -5.56 15.61
N SER A 45 -11.11 -4.98 16.21
CA SER A 45 -10.71 -3.59 15.98
C SER A 45 -9.59 -3.45 14.95
N VAL A 46 -8.84 -4.54 14.69
CA VAL A 46 -7.71 -4.53 13.76
C VAL A 46 -8.21 -4.73 12.33
N GLY A 47 -8.05 -3.73 11.49
CA GLY A 47 -8.67 -3.64 10.16
C GLY A 47 -8.38 -4.83 9.23
N TYR A 48 -7.14 -5.32 9.18
CA TYR A 48 -6.77 -6.45 8.32
C TYR A 48 -7.35 -7.78 8.80
N ILE A 49 -7.44 -7.99 10.12
CA ILE A 49 -8.08 -9.18 10.71
C ILE A 49 -9.59 -9.14 10.40
N LYS A 50 -10.21 -7.97 10.60
CA LYS A 50 -11.62 -7.75 10.29
C LYS A 50 -11.94 -8.02 8.82
N LYS A 51 -11.08 -7.59 7.89
CA LYS A 51 -11.19 -7.89 6.45
C LYS A 51 -11.09 -9.39 6.16
N THR A 52 -10.13 -10.09 6.79
CA THR A 52 -9.96 -11.54 6.61
C THR A 52 -11.17 -12.32 7.13
N LEU A 53 -11.73 -11.93 8.29
CA LEU A 53 -12.98 -12.49 8.82
C LEU A 53 -14.17 -12.24 7.87
N SER A 54 -14.27 -11.06 7.27
CA SER A 54 -15.30 -10.74 6.26
C SER A 54 -15.22 -11.68 5.05
N ILE A 55 -14.02 -11.98 4.55
CA ILE A 55 -13.81 -12.95 3.46
C ILE A 55 -14.27 -14.34 3.86
N ALA A 56 -13.94 -14.79 5.08
CA ALA A 56 -14.37 -16.08 5.60
C ALA A 56 -15.90 -16.18 5.68
N ILE A 57 -16.57 -15.13 6.19
CA ILE A 57 -18.03 -15.06 6.28
C ILE A 57 -18.69 -15.10 4.89
N THR A 58 -18.15 -14.33 3.93
CA THR A 58 -18.66 -14.29 2.56
C THR A 58 -18.56 -15.66 1.87
N ARG A 59 -17.43 -16.35 2.04
CA ARG A 59 -17.21 -17.70 1.49
C ARG A 59 -18.15 -18.75 2.11
N LEU A 60 -18.43 -18.67 3.41
CA LEU A 60 -19.40 -19.55 4.05
C LEU A 60 -20.82 -19.33 3.51
N LYS A 61 -21.21 -18.09 3.27
CA LYS A 61 -22.54 -17.75 2.71
C LYS A 61 -22.68 -18.17 1.24
N SER A 62 -21.61 -18.14 0.46
CA SER A 62 -21.63 -18.56 -0.96
C SER A 62 -21.65 -20.09 -1.16
N SER A 63 -21.42 -20.89 -0.13
CA SER A 63 -21.50 -22.35 -0.20
C SER A 63 -22.92 -22.93 0.00
N VAL A 64 -23.94 -22.09 0.24
CA VAL A 64 -25.34 -22.52 0.17
C VAL A 64 -25.77 -22.44 -1.29
N PRO A 65 -26.27 -23.54 -1.92
CA PRO A 65 -26.69 -23.50 -3.30
C PRO A 65 -28.02 -22.73 -3.42
N ASN A 66 -27.94 -21.42 -3.52
CA ASN A 66 -29.03 -20.59 -3.96
C ASN A 66 -28.90 -20.35 -5.47
N GLN A 67 -29.99 -20.59 -6.17
CA GLN A 67 -30.18 -20.30 -7.59
C GLN A 67 -29.72 -18.85 -7.86
N THR A 68 -28.51 -18.70 -8.38
CA THR A 68 -27.96 -17.40 -8.75
C THR A 68 -28.51 -17.03 -10.13
N GLU A 69 -29.26 -15.98 -10.20
CA GLU A 69 -29.73 -15.37 -11.44
C GLU A 69 -28.56 -14.97 -12.35
N PRO A 70 -28.70 -15.09 -13.68
CA PRO A 70 -27.63 -14.79 -14.65
C PRO A 70 -27.17 -13.33 -14.68
N ASP A 71 -27.86 -12.41 -14.03
CA ASP A 71 -27.61 -10.96 -14.09
C ASP A 71 -26.38 -10.47 -13.32
N GLN A 72 -25.89 -11.21 -12.29
CA GLN A 72 -24.69 -10.78 -11.54
C GLN A 72 -23.38 -11.01 -12.28
N ILE A 73 -23.32 -11.99 -13.18
CA ILE A 73 -22.13 -12.26 -14.00
C ILE A 73 -21.99 -11.23 -15.14
N LEU A 74 -23.10 -10.71 -15.63
CA LEU A 74 -23.11 -9.66 -16.65
C LEU A 74 -22.69 -8.30 -16.05
N GLN A 75 -23.17 -7.95 -14.84
CA GLN A 75 -22.79 -6.70 -14.17
C GLN A 75 -21.29 -6.65 -13.80
N SER A 76 -20.66 -7.76 -13.42
CA SER A 76 -19.23 -7.80 -13.12
C SER A 76 -18.35 -7.68 -14.37
N LYS A 77 -18.80 -8.21 -15.51
CA LYS A 77 -18.12 -8.05 -16.81
C LYS A 77 -18.26 -6.62 -17.36
N ASP A 78 -19.41 -6.01 -17.22
CA ASP A 78 -19.64 -4.63 -17.65
C ASP A 78 -18.86 -3.63 -16.80
N GLN A 79 -18.78 -3.83 -15.49
CA GLN A 79 -17.95 -3.00 -14.61
C GLN A 79 -16.46 -3.13 -14.93
N SER A 80 -15.96 -4.34 -15.17
CA SER A 80 -14.54 -4.51 -15.53
C SER A 80 -14.21 -3.91 -16.89
N SER A 81 -15.09 -4.02 -17.87
CA SER A 81 -14.95 -3.38 -19.20
C SER A 81 -15.01 -1.86 -19.10
N PHE A 82 -15.88 -1.31 -18.26
CA PHE A 82 -15.99 0.12 -18.02
C PHE A 82 -14.71 0.68 -17.33
N ILE A 83 -14.22 -0.01 -16.28
CA ILE A 83 -12.98 0.37 -15.59
C ILE A 83 -11.78 0.31 -16.54
N ASN A 84 -11.70 -0.73 -17.38
CA ASN A 84 -10.63 -0.83 -18.39
C ASN A 84 -10.70 0.30 -19.42
N GLY A 85 -11.87 0.63 -19.92
CA GLY A 85 -12.08 1.76 -20.82
C GLY A 85 -11.70 3.10 -20.18
N MET A 86 -12.09 3.33 -18.93
CA MET A 86 -11.65 4.53 -18.19
C MET A 86 -10.14 4.57 -17.99
N ASN A 87 -9.49 3.45 -17.71
CA ASN A 87 -8.04 3.36 -17.56
C ASN A 87 -7.31 3.64 -18.88
N GLU A 88 -7.84 3.18 -20.01
CA GLU A 88 -7.29 3.50 -21.33
C GLU A 88 -7.44 4.99 -21.66
N MET A 89 -8.60 5.57 -21.45
CA MET A 89 -8.82 7.02 -21.65
C MET A 89 -7.89 7.86 -20.76
N ALA A 90 -7.79 7.51 -19.48
CA ALA A 90 -6.86 8.19 -18.57
C ALA A 90 -5.39 8.07 -19.05
N SER A 91 -5.01 6.92 -19.68
CA SER A 91 -3.69 6.78 -20.31
C SER A 91 -3.42 7.81 -21.37
N VAL A 92 -4.36 7.97 -22.30
CA VAL A 92 -4.24 8.93 -23.38
C VAL A 92 -4.14 10.35 -22.85
N PHE A 93 -5.01 10.72 -21.89
CA PHE A 93 -4.97 12.06 -21.29
C PHE A 93 -3.66 12.36 -20.58
N LEU A 94 -3.14 11.42 -19.79
CA LEU A 94 -1.86 11.60 -19.09
C LEU A 94 -0.71 11.76 -20.08
N HIS A 95 -0.67 10.93 -21.11
CA HIS A 95 0.34 11.01 -22.17
C HIS A 95 0.33 12.35 -22.91
N GLU A 96 -0.85 12.96 -23.07
CA GLU A 96 -0.97 14.29 -23.70
C GLU A 96 -0.67 15.43 -22.72
N LEU A 97 -0.96 15.25 -21.42
CA LEU A 97 -0.74 16.28 -20.39
C LEU A 97 0.74 16.43 -20.01
N GLU A 98 1.50 15.35 -19.88
CA GLU A 98 2.92 15.41 -19.48
C GLU A 98 3.77 16.32 -20.39
N PRO A 99 3.71 16.21 -21.73
CA PRO A 99 4.45 17.11 -22.62
C PRO A 99 4.00 18.57 -22.51
N VAL A 100 2.70 18.81 -22.26
CA VAL A 100 2.17 20.17 -22.09
C VAL A 100 2.73 20.81 -20.82
N VAL A 101 2.70 20.10 -19.70
CA VAL A 101 3.28 20.56 -18.43
C VAL A 101 4.79 20.79 -18.57
N GLY A 102 5.49 19.90 -19.29
CA GLY A 102 6.91 20.08 -19.61
C GLY A 102 7.18 21.37 -20.39
N ARG A 103 6.38 21.67 -21.41
CA ARG A 103 6.49 22.93 -22.20
C ARG A 103 6.18 24.16 -21.35
N ILE A 104 5.15 24.10 -20.50
CA ILE A 104 4.81 25.20 -19.58
C ILE A 104 5.99 25.47 -18.63
N ALA A 105 6.56 24.44 -18.02
CA ALA A 105 7.73 24.57 -17.14
C ALA A 105 8.93 25.18 -17.87
N TYR A 106 9.21 24.72 -19.08
CA TYR A 106 10.30 25.23 -19.90
C TYR A 106 10.13 26.71 -20.26
N THR A 107 8.92 27.12 -20.69
CA THR A 107 8.61 28.51 -21.02
C THR A 107 8.67 29.39 -19.78
N ALA A 108 8.03 28.97 -18.67
CA ALA A 108 8.05 29.72 -17.43
C ALA A 108 9.48 29.94 -16.88
N ARG A 109 10.36 28.94 -17.01
CA ARG A 109 11.77 29.06 -16.62
C ARG A 109 12.55 30.12 -17.46
N LYS A 110 12.12 30.36 -18.69
CA LYS A 110 12.71 31.41 -19.51
C LYS A 110 12.17 32.80 -19.21
N GLU A 111 10.92 32.89 -18.81
CA GLU A 111 10.22 34.18 -18.63
C GLU A 111 10.30 34.71 -17.21
N ILE A 112 10.44 33.82 -16.19
CA ILE A 112 10.41 34.18 -14.80
C ILE A 112 11.83 34.16 -14.23
N THR A 113 12.29 35.31 -13.75
CA THR A 113 13.54 35.45 -12.99
C THR A 113 13.39 34.68 -11.68
N SER A 114 14.40 33.89 -11.27
CA SER A 114 14.35 33.02 -10.08
C SER A 114 13.16 32.04 -10.11
N PHE A 115 12.93 31.44 -11.28
CA PHE A 115 11.80 30.52 -11.49
C PHE A 115 11.68 29.46 -10.40
N ASP A 116 12.78 28.85 -9.97
CA ASP A 116 12.78 27.73 -9.00
C ASP A 116 12.23 28.14 -7.61
N GLU A 117 12.28 29.43 -7.27
CA GLU A 117 11.72 30.01 -6.04
C GLU A 117 10.29 30.53 -6.22
N SER A 118 9.78 30.59 -7.45
CA SER A 118 8.50 31.21 -7.80
C SER A 118 7.29 30.35 -7.39
N GLU A 119 6.14 31.01 -7.21
CA GLU A 119 4.87 30.30 -7.02
C GLU A 119 4.48 29.47 -8.24
N THR A 120 4.84 29.94 -9.43
CA THR A 120 4.61 29.20 -10.69
C THR A 120 5.35 27.87 -10.70
N SER A 121 6.60 27.84 -10.25
CA SER A 121 7.38 26.60 -10.09
C SER A 121 6.66 25.63 -9.14
N ARG A 122 6.24 26.11 -7.97
CA ARG A 122 5.50 25.30 -6.99
C ARG A 122 4.20 24.72 -7.55
N HIS A 123 3.45 25.49 -8.33
CA HIS A 123 2.22 25.03 -8.98
C HIS A 123 2.49 23.98 -10.07
N ILE A 124 3.55 24.12 -10.83
CA ILE A 124 3.95 23.16 -11.85
C ILE A 124 4.39 21.84 -11.19
N GLU A 125 5.19 21.89 -10.14
CA GLU A 125 5.58 20.69 -9.39
C GLU A 125 4.37 19.99 -8.74
N LYS A 126 3.42 20.76 -8.21
CA LYS A 126 2.16 20.20 -7.72
C LYS A 126 1.36 19.51 -8.82
N LEU A 127 1.30 20.10 -10.02
CA LEU A 127 0.61 19.48 -11.16
C LEU A 127 1.31 18.18 -11.60
N ARG A 128 2.65 18.16 -11.64
CA ARG A 128 3.43 16.95 -11.90
C ARG A 128 3.14 15.85 -10.89
N SER A 129 3.10 16.19 -9.59
CA SER A 129 2.77 15.24 -8.53
C SER A 129 1.37 14.65 -8.67
N ILE A 130 0.37 15.42 -9.14
CA ILE A 130 -0.97 14.92 -9.45
C ILE A 130 -0.92 13.91 -10.62
N ILE A 131 -0.25 14.26 -11.71
CA ILE A 131 -0.10 13.40 -12.88
C ILE A 131 0.58 12.09 -12.49
N GLN A 132 1.65 12.16 -11.70
CA GLN A 132 2.37 11.00 -11.19
C GLN A 132 1.45 10.11 -10.34
N ALA A 133 0.71 10.69 -9.39
CA ALA A 133 -0.21 9.94 -8.53
C ALA A 133 -1.31 9.23 -9.34
N ILE A 134 -1.89 9.88 -10.35
CA ILE A 134 -2.90 9.25 -11.21
C ILE A 134 -2.26 8.12 -12.02
N THR A 135 -1.03 8.29 -12.51
CA THR A 135 -0.29 7.26 -13.24
C THR A 135 -0.03 6.03 -12.36
N GLU A 136 0.42 6.23 -11.12
CA GLU A 136 0.66 5.15 -10.15
C GLU A 136 -0.64 4.44 -9.76
N LEU A 137 -1.72 5.17 -9.48
CA LEU A 137 -3.04 4.59 -9.19
C LEU A 137 -3.57 3.73 -10.35
N ARG A 138 -3.33 4.14 -11.60
CA ARG A 138 -3.66 3.33 -12.79
C ARG A 138 -2.85 2.03 -12.85
N GLN A 139 -1.56 2.09 -12.53
CA GLN A 139 -0.72 0.89 -12.52
C GLN A 139 -1.23 -0.14 -11.52
N VAL A 140 -1.73 0.29 -10.37
CA VAL A 140 -2.37 -0.59 -9.40
C VAL A 140 -3.51 -1.40 -10.00
N HIS A 141 -4.27 -0.85 -10.96
CA HIS A 141 -5.44 -1.52 -11.56
C HIS A 141 -5.13 -2.41 -12.77
N LYS A 142 -3.85 -2.53 -13.20
CA LYS A 142 -3.45 -3.50 -14.23
C LYS A 142 -3.59 -4.95 -13.75
N SER A 143 -3.54 -5.91 -14.68
CA SER A 143 -3.58 -7.33 -14.34
C SER A 143 -2.44 -7.71 -13.37
N LYS A 144 -2.77 -8.46 -12.32
CA LYS A 144 -1.80 -8.97 -11.34
C LYS A 144 -0.84 -9.94 -12.03
N ASN A 145 0.45 -9.67 -11.92
CA ASN A 145 1.51 -10.54 -12.42
C ASN A 145 2.36 -11.02 -11.25
N THR A 146 2.06 -12.22 -10.76
CA THR A 146 2.71 -12.79 -9.58
C THR A 146 3.99 -13.52 -10.01
N GLU A 147 5.11 -13.21 -9.38
CA GLU A 147 6.42 -13.80 -9.62
C GLU A 147 7.16 -14.10 -8.31
N GLU A 148 8.16 -14.97 -8.36
CA GLU A 148 9.06 -15.19 -7.22
C GLU A 148 10.14 -14.11 -7.21
N ILE A 149 10.30 -13.44 -6.07
CA ILE A 149 11.18 -12.29 -5.87
C ILE A 149 12.08 -12.54 -4.68
N ASN A 150 13.41 -12.43 -4.86
CA ASN A 150 14.32 -12.28 -3.72
C ASN A 150 14.25 -10.83 -3.21
N ILE A 151 13.82 -10.64 -1.96
CA ILE A 151 13.49 -9.31 -1.42
C ILE A 151 14.73 -8.41 -1.37
N GLU A 152 15.91 -8.91 -0.97
CA GLU A 152 17.14 -8.11 -0.92
C GLU A 152 17.49 -7.55 -2.30
N SER A 153 17.62 -8.44 -3.28
CA SER A 153 18.00 -8.07 -4.65
C SER A 153 16.97 -7.14 -5.29
N TYR A 154 15.70 -7.32 -4.96
CA TYR A 154 14.62 -6.47 -5.42
C TYR A 154 14.73 -5.06 -4.85
N LEU A 155 14.86 -4.93 -3.52
CA LEU A 155 15.00 -3.64 -2.84
C LEU A 155 16.25 -2.89 -3.29
N SER A 156 17.39 -3.58 -3.44
CA SER A 156 18.62 -2.95 -3.94
C SER A 156 18.42 -2.34 -5.32
N ARG A 157 17.86 -3.09 -6.27
CA ARG A 157 17.59 -2.57 -7.63
C ARG A 157 16.62 -1.40 -7.63
N LEU A 158 15.60 -1.45 -6.77
CA LEU A 158 14.59 -0.40 -6.65
C LEU A 158 15.21 0.89 -6.11
N ILE A 159 16.10 0.80 -5.10
CA ILE A 159 16.81 1.96 -4.55
C ILE A 159 17.78 2.54 -5.59
N ASP A 160 18.54 1.70 -6.27
CA ASP A 160 19.49 2.14 -7.30
C ASP A 160 18.79 2.84 -8.48
N SER A 161 17.56 2.44 -8.80
CA SER A 161 16.79 3.05 -9.91
C SER A 161 16.04 4.32 -9.52
N GLU A 162 15.46 4.39 -8.32
CA GLU A 162 14.51 5.43 -7.93
C GLU A 162 15.08 6.45 -6.93
N PHE A 163 16.16 6.10 -6.20
CA PHE A 163 16.70 6.88 -5.09
C PHE A 163 18.23 6.97 -5.11
N LEU A 164 18.82 7.13 -6.30
CA LEU A 164 20.26 7.16 -6.49
C LEU A 164 20.95 8.24 -5.64
N ASP A 165 20.35 9.43 -5.59
CA ASP A 165 20.89 10.58 -4.85
C ASP A 165 20.76 10.40 -3.32
N GLU A 166 19.74 9.68 -2.86
CA GLU A 166 19.44 9.41 -1.45
C GLU A 166 19.96 8.06 -0.96
N ALA A 167 20.62 7.25 -1.83
CA ALA A 167 21.05 5.90 -1.51
C ALA A 167 21.95 5.83 -0.27
N ASN A 168 22.78 6.85 -0.03
CA ASN A 168 23.62 6.95 1.15
C ASN A 168 22.85 7.16 2.47
N SER A 169 21.59 7.57 2.40
CA SER A 169 20.69 7.75 3.54
C SER A 169 19.84 6.52 3.82
N ILE A 170 19.92 5.48 2.97
CA ILE A 170 19.08 4.28 3.04
C ILE A 170 19.96 3.08 3.40
N THR A 171 19.62 2.42 4.51
CA THR A 171 20.30 1.21 4.97
C THR A 171 19.37 0.01 4.79
N LEU A 172 19.87 -1.03 4.13
CA LEU A 172 19.18 -2.32 3.98
C LEU A 172 19.60 -3.30 5.07
N SER A 173 18.63 -3.91 5.76
CA SER A 173 18.88 -4.82 6.89
C SER A 173 17.84 -5.93 6.94
N GLY A 174 18.20 -7.14 6.53
CA GLY A 174 17.31 -8.30 6.56
C GLY A 174 18.03 -9.60 6.21
N ASN A 175 17.26 -10.70 6.19
CA ASN A 175 17.81 -11.99 5.78
C ASN A 175 17.88 -12.06 4.25
N LYS A 176 19.08 -12.30 3.73
CA LYS A 176 19.38 -12.34 2.28
C LYS A 176 18.65 -13.43 1.50
N ASN A 177 18.28 -14.49 2.19
CA ASN A 177 17.67 -15.69 1.57
C ASN A 177 16.13 -15.67 1.57
N VAL A 178 15.50 -14.54 1.87
CA VAL A 178 14.03 -14.45 1.86
C VAL A 178 13.55 -14.21 0.44
N ASN A 179 12.84 -15.22 -0.09
CA ASN A 179 12.09 -15.12 -1.33
C ASN A 179 10.60 -15.02 -1.02
N CYS A 180 9.89 -14.18 -1.76
CA CYS A 180 8.44 -14.04 -1.65
C CYS A 180 7.79 -14.23 -3.02
N VAL A 181 6.50 -14.51 -3.02
CA VAL A 181 5.68 -14.63 -4.24
C VAL A 181 4.66 -13.50 -4.23
N CYS A 182 4.83 -12.54 -5.13
CA CYS A 182 3.88 -11.41 -5.24
C CYS A 182 4.01 -10.70 -6.61
N ASP A 183 3.18 -9.71 -6.83
CA ASP A 183 3.35 -8.78 -7.96
C ASP A 183 4.41 -7.73 -7.61
N GLY A 184 5.58 -7.81 -8.24
CA GLY A 184 6.70 -6.92 -8.00
C GLY A 184 6.37 -5.45 -8.30
N ASN A 185 5.56 -5.16 -9.31
CA ASN A 185 5.19 -3.78 -9.62
C ASN A 185 4.33 -3.18 -8.50
N LEU A 186 3.35 -3.93 -7.99
CA LEU A 186 2.50 -3.48 -6.89
C LEU A 186 3.29 -3.31 -5.59
N LEU A 187 4.17 -4.27 -5.27
CA LEU A 187 5.05 -4.17 -4.11
C LEU A 187 5.97 -2.95 -4.25
N GLY A 188 6.54 -2.71 -5.44
CA GLY A 188 7.39 -1.56 -5.73
C GLY A 188 6.69 -0.23 -5.52
N LEU A 189 5.45 -0.09 -6.01
CA LEU A 189 4.65 1.11 -5.78
C LEU A 189 4.46 1.40 -4.29
N ALA A 190 4.16 0.38 -3.48
CA ALA A 190 4.00 0.55 -2.04
C ALA A 190 5.32 0.95 -1.35
N VAL A 191 6.44 0.29 -1.69
CA VAL A 191 7.77 0.56 -1.11
C VAL A 191 8.27 1.95 -1.53
N ILE A 192 8.19 2.32 -2.81
CA ILE A 192 8.62 3.63 -3.32
C ILE A 192 7.88 4.76 -2.61
N ASN A 193 6.55 4.65 -2.49
CA ASN A 193 5.76 5.66 -1.80
C ASN A 193 6.08 5.71 -0.30
N GLY A 194 6.38 4.58 0.33
CA GLY A 194 6.86 4.52 1.71
C GLY A 194 8.19 5.26 1.89
N ILE A 195 9.19 4.98 1.04
CA ILE A 195 10.51 5.63 1.07
C ILE A 195 10.38 7.14 0.82
N ARG A 196 9.61 7.57 -0.20
CA ARG A 196 9.37 9.00 -0.49
C ARG A 196 8.78 9.72 0.71
N ASN A 197 7.74 9.16 1.34
CA ASN A 197 7.12 9.74 2.53
C ASN A 197 8.12 9.87 3.70
N SER A 198 8.98 8.87 3.89
CA SER A 198 10.02 8.87 4.92
C SER A 198 11.12 9.92 4.66
N LEU A 199 11.62 10.02 3.44
CA LEU A 199 12.59 11.05 3.03
C LEU A 199 12.02 12.45 3.23
N GLU A 200 10.77 12.66 2.85
CA GLU A 200 10.07 13.92 3.07
C GLU A 200 9.88 14.24 4.55
N ALA A 201 9.60 13.25 5.40
CA ALA A 201 9.48 13.44 6.84
C ALA A 201 10.81 13.85 7.49
N CYS A 202 11.94 13.43 6.91
CA CYS A 202 13.27 13.82 7.34
C CYS A 202 13.68 15.21 6.83
N SER A 203 13.15 15.65 5.68
CA SER A 203 13.55 16.90 5.02
C SER A 203 13.22 18.11 5.87
N GLY A 204 14.24 18.92 6.17
CA GLY A 204 14.13 20.12 7.02
C GLY A 204 14.03 19.84 8.52
N TYR A 205 13.96 18.58 8.93
CA TYR A 205 13.93 18.18 10.36
C TYR A 205 15.29 17.62 10.81
N GLN A 206 15.88 16.73 10.04
CA GLN A 206 17.19 16.12 10.35
C GLN A 206 18.29 16.67 9.47
N SER A 207 19.45 16.93 10.08
CA SER A 207 20.69 17.29 9.35
C SER A 207 21.25 16.11 8.55
N LYS A 208 20.92 14.88 8.97
CA LYS A 208 21.28 13.63 8.28
C LYS A 208 20.05 12.72 8.24
N PRO A 209 19.28 12.72 7.16
CA PRO A 209 18.24 11.75 6.93
C PRO A 209 18.77 10.32 7.04
N SER A 210 18.08 9.47 7.77
CA SER A 210 18.43 8.05 7.92
C SER A 210 17.17 7.19 7.82
N LEU A 211 17.16 6.33 6.82
CA LEU A 211 16.12 5.33 6.62
C LEU A 211 16.71 3.94 6.78
N VAL A 212 15.99 3.09 7.49
CA VAL A 212 16.34 1.67 7.60
C VAL A 212 15.20 0.85 7.02
N ILE A 213 15.49 0.10 5.95
CA ILE A 213 14.55 -0.83 5.36
C ILE A 213 14.87 -2.22 5.88
N ARG A 214 13.92 -2.81 6.61
CA ARG A 214 14.02 -4.16 7.16
C ARG A 214 13.02 -5.07 6.48
N TRP A 215 13.40 -6.33 6.25
CA TRP A 215 12.51 -7.34 5.71
C TRP A 215 12.73 -8.69 6.35
N GLY A 216 11.74 -9.53 6.21
CA GLY A 216 11.78 -10.88 6.71
C GLY A 216 10.49 -11.63 6.40
N GLU A 217 10.34 -12.76 7.07
CA GLU A 217 9.18 -13.62 6.95
C GLU A 217 8.77 -14.19 8.29
N THR A 218 7.49 -14.50 8.41
CA THR A 218 6.93 -15.29 9.50
C THR A 218 6.41 -16.63 8.95
N ASN A 219 5.72 -17.39 9.76
CA ASN A 219 5.08 -18.64 9.29
C ASN A 219 3.93 -18.40 8.31
N VAL A 220 3.36 -17.18 8.27
CA VAL A 220 2.12 -16.87 7.55
C VAL A 220 2.26 -15.73 6.55
N ASP A 221 3.25 -14.88 6.69
CA ASP A 221 3.44 -13.70 5.85
C ASP A 221 4.90 -13.35 5.61
N TRP A 222 5.13 -12.51 4.61
CA TRP A 222 6.35 -11.72 4.40
C TRP A 222 6.10 -10.28 4.83
N TYR A 223 7.17 -9.58 5.19
CA TYR A 223 7.08 -8.17 5.55
C TYR A 223 8.27 -7.34 5.09
N ILE A 224 7.99 -6.04 4.87
CA ILE A 224 8.99 -4.99 4.70
C ILE A 224 8.63 -3.85 5.65
N CYS A 225 9.60 -3.36 6.43
CA CYS A 225 9.46 -2.20 7.28
C CYS A 225 10.35 -1.07 6.75
N VAL A 226 9.81 0.15 6.62
CA VAL A 226 10.55 1.37 6.32
C VAL A 226 10.50 2.24 7.57
N VAL A 227 11.66 2.40 8.22
CA VAL A 227 11.81 3.18 9.47
C VAL A 227 12.63 4.42 9.16
N ASP A 228 12.13 5.58 9.53
CA ASP A 228 12.79 6.87 9.36
C ASP A 228 13.09 7.55 10.69
N ASN A 229 13.98 8.53 10.67
CA ASN A 229 14.29 9.43 11.79
C ASN A 229 13.67 10.82 11.61
N GLY A 230 12.55 10.92 10.89
CA GLY A 230 11.87 12.18 10.60
C GLY A 230 11.01 12.71 11.76
N ILE A 231 10.11 13.63 11.44
CA ILE A 231 9.23 14.29 12.43
C ILE A 231 8.19 13.35 13.06
N GLY A 232 8.02 12.13 12.55
CA GLY A 232 6.96 11.21 12.95
C GLY A 232 5.55 11.67 12.54
N LEU A 233 4.55 11.03 13.14
CA LEU A 233 3.14 11.30 12.87
C LEU A 233 2.59 12.31 13.88
N SER A 234 2.01 13.40 13.39
CA SER A 234 1.34 14.43 14.22
C SER A 234 -0.14 14.10 14.49
N ILE A 235 -0.74 13.19 13.72
CA ILE A 235 -2.14 12.77 13.87
C ILE A 235 -2.26 11.24 13.74
N PRO A 236 -3.28 10.62 14.35
CA PRO A 236 -3.51 9.18 14.23
C PRO A 236 -3.71 8.73 12.78
N VAL A 237 -3.19 7.55 12.43
CA VAL A 237 -3.25 6.97 11.08
C VAL A 237 -4.69 6.79 10.58
N ASP A 238 -5.65 6.49 11.47
CA ASP A 238 -7.06 6.34 11.08
C ASP A 238 -7.67 7.66 10.59
N GLU A 239 -7.18 8.79 11.07
CA GLU A 239 -7.56 10.10 10.53
C GLU A 239 -6.85 10.38 9.20
N LEU A 240 -5.59 9.98 9.06
CA LEU A 240 -4.85 10.07 7.78
C LEU A 240 -5.51 9.25 6.68
N LYS A 241 -5.99 8.05 7.00
CA LYS A 241 -6.71 7.16 6.05
C LYS A 241 -8.05 7.74 5.60
N LYS A 242 -8.76 8.46 6.47
CA LYS A 242 -10.06 9.08 6.16
C LYS A 242 -9.93 10.38 5.38
N ARG A 243 -8.84 11.08 5.58
CA ARG A 243 -8.54 12.33 4.87
C ARG A 243 -7.62 11.99 3.70
N SER A 244 -8.11 12.01 2.49
CA SER A 244 -7.28 12.07 1.27
C SER A 244 -6.49 13.40 1.21
N VAL A 245 -6.04 13.91 2.36
CA VAL A 245 -5.48 15.26 2.50
C VAL A 245 -4.14 15.14 3.21
N SER A 246 -3.09 15.51 2.52
CA SER A 246 -1.78 15.74 3.11
C SER A 246 -1.88 16.88 4.12
N THR A 247 -1.27 16.72 5.29
CA THR A 247 -1.06 17.80 6.27
C THR A 247 0.07 18.77 5.85
N LYS A 248 0.82 18.40 4.81
CA LYS A 248 1.93 19.18 4.25
C LYS A 248 1.44 20.08 3.12
N ILE A 249 1.87 21.34 3.10
CA ILE A 249 1.41 22.41 2.17
C ILE A 249 1.61 22.06 0.70
N ASN A 250 2.53 21.18 0.36
CA ASN A 250 2.92 20.85 -1.04
C ASN A 250 2.62 19.39 -1.47
N HIS A 251 2.03 18.55 -0.61
CA HIS A 251 1.80 17.15 -0.92
C HIS A 251 0.31 16.79 -0.97
N LEU A 252 -0.09 16.09 -2.02
CA LEU A 252 -1.48 15.76 -2.32
C LEU A 252 -2.07 14.62 -1.49
N GLY A 253 -1.25 13.98 -0.63
CA GLY A 253 -1.69 12.90 0.25
C GLY A 253 -2.02 11.58 -0.47
N TYR A 254 -1.68 11.43 -1.74
CA TYR A 254 -1.98 10.21 -2.51
C TYR A 254 -1.05 9.04 -2.19
N GLY A 255 0.13 9.26 -1.61
CA GLY A 255 1.10 8.19 -1.31
C GLY A 255 0.51 7.07 -0.46
N LEU A 256 -0.20 7.39 0.64
CA LEU A 256 -0.86 6.39 1.47
C LEU A 256 -2.03 5.69 0.75
N LEU A 257 -2.73 6.37 -0.16
CA LEU A 257 -3.76 5.77 -0.98
C LEU A 257 -3.16 4.76 -1.98
N ILE A 258 -2.02 5.08 -2.57
CA ILE A 258 -1.29 4.17 -3.47
C ILE A 258 -0.80 2.95 -2.71
N ILE A 259 -0.20 3.15 -1.52
CA ILE A 259 0.21 2.06 -0.63
C ILE A 259 -0.99 1.16 -0.30
N ASN A 260 -2.11 1.75 0.11
CA ASN A 260 -3.31 0.99 0.46
C ASN A 260 -3.79 0.13 -0.70
N ASN A 261 -3.98 0.74 -1.86
CA ASN A 261 -4.50 0.05 -3.05
C ASN A 261 -3.53 -1.04 -3.55
N ALA A 262 -2.22 -0.77 -3.55
CA ALA A 262 -1.21 -1.75 -3.95
C ALA A 262 -1.19 -2.94 -2.99
N MET A 263 -1.17 -2.70 -1.68
CA MET A 263 -1.19 -3.75 -0.67
C MET A 263 -2.48 -4.59 -0.70
N GLU A 264 -3.63 -3.94 -0.87
CA GLU A 264 -4.91 -4.67 -1.04
C GLU A 264 -4.88 -5.63 -2.23
N ARG A 265 -4.26 -5.23 -3.33
CA ARG A 265 -4.18 -6.05 -4.55
C ARG A 265 -3.22 -7.24 -4.43
N ILE A 266 -2.22 -7.18 -3.58
CA ILE A 266 -1.35 -8.33 -3.27
C ILE A 266 -1.83 -9.14 -2.06
N ASP A 267 -3.08 -8.96 -1.64
CA ASP A 267 -3.69 -9.59 -0.49
C ASP A 267 -2.91 -9.31 0.82
N GLY A 268 -2.36 -8.11 0.90
CA GLY A 268 -1.58 -7.61 2.02
C GLY A 268 -2.28 -6.51 2.80
N HIS A 269 -1.57 -5.99 3.77
CA HIS A 269 -1.98 -4.86 4.59
C HIS A 269 -0.76 -4.04 5.00
N TRP A 270 -1.00 -2.85 5.54
CA TRP A 270 0.05 -1.98 6.02
C TRP A 270 -0.34 -1.32 7.34
N THR A 271 0.67 -1.01 8.15
CA THR A 271 0.56 -0.19 9.35
C THR A 271 1.58 0.94 9.30
N LEU A 272 1.27 2.05 9.94
CA LEU A 272 2.15 3.19 10.07
C LEU A 272 2.05 3.70 11.51
N GLU A 273 3.16 3.76 12.21
CA GLU A 273 3.23 4.09 13.62
C GLU A 273 4.43 4.99 13.90
N ASN A 274 4.39 5.76 14.97
CA ASN A 274 5.60 6.44 15.44
C ASN A 274 6.61 5.41 15.94
N ASP A 275 7.88 5.58 15.55
CA ASP A 275 8.95 4.77 16.12
C ASP A 275 9.24 5.18 17.56
N ALA A 276 9.72 4.25 18.37
CA ALA A 276 9.95 4.48 19.80
C ALA A 276 11.06 5.51 20.07
N ALA A 277 12.00 5.67 19.15
CA ALA A 277 13.11 6.63 19.29
C ALA A 277 12.74 7.97 18.67
N GLU A 278 12.57 8.04 17.37
CA GLU A 278 12.19 9.21 16.57
C GLU A 278 11.65 8.73 15.24
N GLY A 279 10.80 9.54 14.57
CA GLY A 279 10.30 9.27 13.23
C GLY A 279 9.12 8.33 13.19
N ALA A 280 8.97 7.63 12.07
CA ALA A 280 7.88 6.71 11.82
C ALA A 280 8.36 5.35 11.29
N ASN A 281 7.51 4.34 11.46
CA ASN A 281 7.70 2.98 10.96
C ASN A 281 6.49 2.60 10.11
N LEU A 282 6.70 2.47 8.81
CA LEU A 282 5.75 1.88 7.87
C LEU A 282 6.05 0.38 7.76
N THR A 283 5.10 -0.46 8.06
CA THR A 283 5.19 -1.91 7.87
C THR A 283 4.22 -2.35 6.79
N LEU A 284 4.74 -3.01 5.75
CA LEU A 284 4.00 -3.67 4.68
C LEU A 284 4.03 -5.18 4.95
N ARG A 285 2.87 -5.87 4.92
CA ARG A 285 2.77 -7.32 5.11
C ARG A 285 1.85 -7.93 4.06
N TRP A 286 2.22 -9.10 3.52
CA TRP A 286 1.39 -9.84 2.58
C TRP A 286 1.54 -11.35 2.80
N ASN A 287 0.52 -12.08 2.41
CA ASN A 287 0.37 -13.50 2.70
C ASN A 287 1.34 -14.39 1.90
N LYS A 288 1.80 -15.49 2.56
CA LYS A 288 2.49 -16.62 1.92
C LYS A 288 1.55 -17.48 1.09
#